data_18cdc39e8c2e247d8f5463a26981c468
#
_entry.id   18cdc39e8c2e247d8f5463a26981c468
#
_cell.length_a   1.000
_cell.length_b   1.000
_cell.length_c   1.000
_cell.angle_alpha   90.00
_cell.angle_beta   90.00
_cell.angle_gamma   90.00
#
_symmetry.space_group_name_H-M   'P 1'
#
loop_
_entity.id
_entity.type
_entity.pdbx_description
1 polymer ?
#
loop_
_entity_poly.entity_id
_entity_poly.type
_entity_poly.pdbx_seq_one_letter_code
_entity_poly.pdbx_strand_id
1 'polypeptide(L)'
;FGVTPFFRHFETLPTIEDQLAQHPQALLGVMNIIVRARRSAKWAREWALFRHDVDVDEVTVAALLHDCAEILCWVFAPTLSLELRNLLRSRPGLRSAVAQEAVFGVTAHDLQIALARAWRLPRLLTQMIDGTERGNPRVRNVVCATNLARHSANGWNDPALPDDYAEIAELLHLSVDATMTRIGVPVPDAPTELPPSPTQSL
;
A
#
# COMPACT_ATOMS: atom_id res chain seq x y z
N PHE A 1 -19.46 19.70 14.06
CA PHE A 1 -20.10 18.40 14.22
C PHE A 1 -19.53 17.74 15.48
N GLY A 2 -20.40 17.27 16.41
CA GLY A 2 -19.96 16.50 17.57
C GLY A 2 -19.80 15.02 17.24
N VAL A 3 -19.14 14.26 18.12
CA VAL A 3 -18.88 12.81 17.94
C VAL A 3 -20.19 12.02 17.78
N THR A 4 -21.20 12.29 18.61
CA THR A 4 -22.49 11.59 18.56
C THR A 4 -23.29 11.83 17.26
N PRO A 5 -23.45 13.08 16.76
CA PRO A 5 -24.04 13.31 15.44
C PRO A 5 -23.27 12.64 14.29
N PHE A 6 -21.94 12.60 14.36
CA PHE A 6 -21.12 11.90 13.37
C PHE A 6 -21.50 10.41 13.30
N PHE A 7 -21.42 9.69 14.41
CA PHE A 7 -21.75 8.26 14.41
C PHE A 7 -23.20 7.98 14.02
N ARG A 8 -24.15 8.79 14.49
CA ARG A 8 -25.56 8.65 14.10
C ARG A 8 -25.77 8.81 12.58
N HIS A 9 -25.01 9.70 11.93
CA HIS A 9 -25.10 9.88 10.47
C HIS A 9 -24.60 8.65 9.72
N PHE A 10 -23.61 7.93 10.26
CA PHE A 10 -23.00 6.78 9.60
C PHE A 10 -23.61 5.42 9.99
N GLU A 11 -24.47 5.36 11.03
CA GLU A 11 -25.14 4.12 11.46
C GLU A 11 -25.97 3.43 10.38
N THR A 12 -26.50 4.19 9.42
CA THR A 12 -27.39 3.70 8.36
C THR A 12 -26.67 3.47 7.03
N LEU A 13 -25.38 3.73 6.96
CA LEU A 13 -24.62 3.48 5.72
C LEU A 13 -24.38 1.97 5.56
N PRO A 14 -24.56 1.45 4.33
CA PRO A 14 -24.25 0.06 4.06
C PRO A 14 -22.74 -0.21 4.25
N THR A 15 -22.43 -1.36 4.79
CA THR A 15 -21.02 -1.82 4.90
C THR A 15 -20.48 -2.26 3.54
N ILE A 16 -19.16 -2.44 3.41
CA ILE A 16 -18.54 -3.02 2.22
C ILE A 16 -19.04 -4.44 2.01
N GLU A 17 -19.24 -5.19 3.08
CA GLU A 17 -19.77 -6.54 3.08
C GLU A 17 -21.21 -6.57 2.51
N ASP A 18 -22.06 -5.63 2.92
CA ASP A 18 -23.43 -5.52 2.39
C ASP A 18 -23.43 -5.17 0.91
N GLN A 19 -22.59 -4.20 0.50
CA GLN A 19 -22.48 -3.78 -0.90
C GLN A 19 -21.97 -4.93 -1.81
N LEU A 20 -21.07 -5.75 -1.31
CA LEU A 20 -20.44 -6.83 -2.06
C LEU A 20 -21.01 -8.23 -1.74
N ALA A 21 -22.16 -8.33 -1.07
CA ALA A 21 -22.77 -9.61 -0.69
C ALA A 21 -22.94 -10.58 -1.88
N GLN A 22 -23.21 -10.05 -3.09
CA GLN A 22 -23.35 -10.83 -4.32
C GLN A 22 -22.02 -11.03 -5.07
N HIS A 23 -20.91 -10.45 -4.56
CA HIS A 23 -19.60 -10.46 -5.20
C HIS A 23 -18.48 -10.89 -4.24
N PRO A 24 -18.49 -12.14 -3.71
CA PRO A 24 -17.55 -12.57 -2.67
C PRO A 24 -16.07 -12.49 -3.10
N GLN A 25 -15.78 -12.69 -4.40
CA GLN A 25 -14.42 -12.53 -4.91
C GLN A 25 -13.97 -11.04 -4.95
N ALA A 26 -14.89 -10.11 -5.13
CA ALA A 26 -14.61 -8.69 -5.05
C ALA A 26 -14.42 -8.25 -3.60
N LEU A 27 -15.18 -8.83 -2.66
CA LEU A 27 -14.97 -8.60 -1.23
C LEU A 27 -13.55 -9.01 -0.80
N LEU A 28 -13.06 -10.17 -1.23
CA LEU A 28 -11.67 -10.57 -0.99
C LEU A 28 -10.67 -9.60 -1.64
N GLY A 29 -10.99 -9.09 -2.83
CA GLY A 29 -10.18 -8.07 -3.53
C GLY A 29 -10.03 -6.81 -2.71
N VAL A 30 -11.14 -6.20 -2.30
CA VAL A 30 -11.13 -4.96 -1.53
C VAL A 30 -10.45 -5.13 -0.16
N MET A 31 -10.65 -6.27 0.51
CA MET A 31 -10.00 -6.55 1.79
C MET A 31 -8.46 -6.55 1.67
N ASN A 32 -7.91 -7.11 0.58
CA ASN A 32 -6.48 -7.06 0.32
C ASN A 32 -5.97 -5.62 0.16
N ILE A 33 -6.74 -4.74 -0.51
CA ILE A 33 -6.37 -3.34 -0.65
C ILE A 33 -6.42 -2.61 0.70
N ILE A 34 -7.44 -2.86 1.51
CA ILE A 34 -7.57 -2.29 2.86
C ILE A 34 -6.39 -2.73 3.74
N VAL A 35 -6.01 -4.00 3.71
CA VAL A 35 -4.84 -4.50 4.46
C VAL A 35 -3.56 -3.80 3.98
N ARG A 36 -3.38 -3.64 2.66
CA ARG A 36 -2.24 -2.92 2.08
C ARG A 36 -2.20 -1.46 2.54
N ALA A 37 -3.32 -0.73 2.46
CA ALA A 37 -3.43 0.66 2.91
C ALA A 37 -3.11 0.81 4.40
N ARG A 38 -3.59 -0.11 5.25
CA ARG A 38 -3.27 -0.12 6.69
C ARG A 38 -1.80 -0.39 6.97
N ARG A 39 -1.16 -1.29 6.21
CA ARG A 39 0.30 -1.53 6.31
C ARG A 39 1.10 -0.30 5.91
N SER A 40 0.72 0.35 4.81
CA SER A 40 1.31 1.60 4.35
C SER A 40 1.20 2.69 5.43
N ALA A 41 0.01 2.92 5.98
CA ALA A 41 -0.21 3.89 7.05
C ALA A 41 0.60 3.57 8.32
N LYS A 42 0.73 2.27 8.68
CA LYS A 42 1.57 1.84 9.81
C LYS A 42 3.02 2.23 9.59
N TRP A 43 3.62 1.90 8.43
CA TRP A 43 5.01 2.25 8.14
C TRP A 43 5.23 3.76 8.05
N ALA A 44 4.34 4.49 7.35
CA ALA A 44 4.42 5.95 7.29
C ALA A 44 4.45 6.58 8.68
N ARG A 45 3.59 6.09 9.59
CA ARG A 45 3.53 6.53 10.99
C ARG A 45 4.81 6.19 11.77
N GLU A 46 5.29 4.96 11.69
CA GLU A 46 6.48 4.49 12.40
C GLU A 46 7.73 5.27 11.97
N TRP A 47 7.87 5.56 10.67
CA TRP A 47 8.99 6.33 10.16
C TRP A 47 8.90 7.81 10.53
N ALA A 48 7.71 8.39 10.51
CA ALA A 48 7.50 9.77 10.97
C ALA A 48 7.86 9.93 12.46
N LEU A 49 7.45 8.97 13.30
CA LEU A 49 7.82 8.93 14.72
C LEU A 49 9.35 8.78 14.93
N PHE A 50 10.01 8.00 14.07
CA PHE A 50 11.45 7.81 14.15
C PHE A 50 12.23 9.07 13.74
N ARG A 51 11.77 9.76 12.71
CA ARG A 51 12.46 10.92 12.14
C ARG A 51 12.25 12.21 12.93
N HIS A 52 11.09 12.39 13.54
CA HIS A 52 10.69 13.60 14.28
C HIS A 52 10.65 14.92 13.47
N ASP A 53 10.73 14.85 12.12
CA ASP A 53 10.79 16.01 11.24
C ASP A 53 9.51 16.24 10.40
N VAL A 54 8.53 15.34 10.53
CA VAL A 54 7.25 15.41 9.80
C VAL A 54 6.08 15.18 10.74
N ASP A 55 4.91 15.72 10.37
CA ASP A 55 3.69 15.49 11.12
C ASP A 55 3.21 14.04 10.94
N VAL A 56 3.08 13.33 12.05
CA VAL A 56 2.77 11.89 12.09
C VAL A 56 1.36 11.61 11.58
N ASP A 57 0.39 12.44 11.96
CA ASP A 57 -1.01 12.22 11.61
C ASP A 57 -1.26 12.53 10.13
N GLU A 58 -0.65 13.60 9.60
CA GLU A 58 -0.75 13.95 8.18
C GLU A 58 -0.26 12.82 7.26
N VAL A 59 0.95 12.30 7.50
CA VAL A 59 1.50 11.22 6.64
C VAL A 59 0.76 9.89 6.83
N THR A 60 0.27 9.62 8.03
CA THR A 60 -0.53 8.42 8.31
C THR A 60 -1.84 8.44 7.53
N VAL A 61 -2.56 9.57 7.57
CA VAL A 61 -3.83 9.73 6.84
C VAL A 61 -3.58 9.71 5.33
N ALA A 62 -2.52 10.38 4.84
CA ALA A 62 -2.19 10.37 3.42
C ALA A 62 -1.89 8.95 2.91
N ALA A 63 -1.10 8.18 3.65
CA ALA A 63 -0.77 6.80 3.30
C ALA A 63 -2.02 5.88 3.35
N LEU A 64 -2.91 6.08 4.31
CA LEU A 64 -4.16 5.33 4.42
C LEU A 64 -5.10 5.60 3.24
N LEU A 65 -5.22 6.86 2.81
CA LEU A 65 -6.10 7.28 1.73
C LEU A 65 -5.50 7.08 0.33
N HIS A 66 -4.22 6.74 0.23
CA HIS A 66 -3.51 6.60 -1.05
C HIS A 66 -4.18 5.59 -1.99
N ASP A 67 -4.73 4.51 -1.47
CA ASP A 67 -5.39 3.46 -2.25
C ASP A 67 -6.92 3.61 -2.28
N CYS A 68 -7.48 4.76 -1.87
CA CYS A 68 -8.92 4.96 -1.75
C CYS A 68 -9.65 4.78 -3.08
N ALA A 69 -9.11 5.28 -4.20
CA ALA A 69 -9.71 5.10 -5.52
C ALA A 69 -9.83 3.62 -5.89
N GLU A 70 -8.80 2.82 -5.58
CA GLU A 70 -8.84 1.37 -5.84
C GLU A 70 -9.88 0.67 -4.98
N ILE A 71 -10.01 1.05 -3.69
CA ILE A 71 -11.08 0.55 -2.81
C ILE A 71 -12.46 0.85 -3.42
N LEU A 72 -12.68 2.08 -3.87
CA LEU A 72 -13.95 2.47 -4.49
C LEU A 72 -14.23 1.73 -5.81
N CYS A 73 -13.21 1.47 -6.64
CA CYS A 73 -13.36 0.65 -7.83
C CYS A 73 -13.84 -0.77 -7.47
N TRP A 74 -13.27 -1.40 -6.43
CA TRP A 74 -13.72 -2.72 -5.98
C TRP A 74 -15.16 -2.71 -5.46
N VAL A 75 -15.58 -1.66 -4.75
CA VAL A 75 -16.92 -1.57 -4.15
C VAL A 75 -17.99 -1.23 -5.19
N PHE A 76 -17.72 -0.27 -6.09
CA PHE A 76 -18.72 0.26 -7.02
C PHE A 76 -18.62 -0.29 -8.45
N ALA A 77 -17.50 -0.91 -8.80
CA ALA A 77 -17.28 -1.55 -10.10
C ALA A 77 -16.65 -2.95 -9.93
N PRO A 78 -17.26 -3.86 -9.16
CA PRO A 78 -16.67 -5.15 -8.80
C PRO A 78 -16.32 -6.01 -10.02
N THR A 79 -17.15 -6.01 -11.06
CA THR A 79 -16.92 -6.78 -12.29
C THR A 79 -15.66 -6.29 -13.03
N LEU A 80 -15.51 -4.97 -13.21
CA LEU A 80 -14.32 -4.39 -13.86
C LEU A 80 -13.07 -4.62 -13.02
N SER A 81 -13.17 -4.53 -11.69
CA SER A 81 -12.05 -4.82 -10.80
C SER A 81 -11.59 -6.28 -10.88
N LEU A 82 -12.52 -7.21 -11.02
CA LEU A 82 -12.23 -8.61 -11.26
C LEU A 82 -11.58 -8.83 -12.64
N GLU A 83 -12.05 -8.15 -13.68
CA GLU A 83 -11.48 -8.18 -15.03
C GLU A 83 -10.04 -7.66 -15.01
N LEU A 84 -9.79 -6.49 -14.40
CA LEU A 84 -8.45 -5.95 -14.23
C LEU A 84 -7.51 -6.93 -13.54
N ARG A 85 -7.95 -7.53 -12.42
CA ARG A 85 -7.17 -8.53 -11.69
C ARG A 85 -6.81 -9.73 -12.57
N ASN A 86 -7.78 -10.24 -13.34
CA ASN A 86 -7.57 -11.37 -14.23
C ASN A 86 -6.63 -11.01 -15.38
N LEU A 87 -6.75 -9.80 -15.95
CA LEU A 87 -5.86 -9.31 -17.00
C LEU A 87 -4.40 -9.24 -16.50
N LEU A 88 -4.17 -8.68 -15.31
CA LEU A 88 -2.84 -8.60 -14.72
C LEU A 88 -2.23 -9.97 -14.40
N ARG A 89 -3.05 -10.92 -13.96
CA ARG A 89 -2.61 -12.31 -13.71
C ARG A 89 -2.28 -13.07 -14.98
N SER A 90 -3.02 -12.85 -16.05
CA SER A 90 -2.82 -13.52 -17.34
C SER A 90 -1.65 -12.97 -18.16
N ARG A 91 -1.19 -11.76 -17.84
CA ARG A 91 -0.10 -11.06 -18.56
C ARG A 91 0.98 -10.55 -17.58
N PRO A 92 1.87 -11.44 -17.11
CA PRO A 92 3.01 -11.03 -16.28
C PRO A 92 3.83 -9.93 -16.98
N GLY A 93 4.19 -8.87 -16.25
CA GLY A 93 4.93 -7.73 -16.78
C GLY A 93 4.07 -6.64 -17.42
N LEU A 94 2.75 -6.81 -17.56
CA LEU A 94 1.88 -5.73 -17.96
C LEU A 94 1.84 -4.67 -16.85
N ARG A 95 2.12 -3.41 -17.23
CA ARG A 95 2.07 -2.29 -16.28
C ARG A 95 0.64 -2.06 -15.81
N SER A 96 0.45 -1.91 -14.49
CA SER A 96 -0.87 -1.72 -13.88
C SER A 96 -1.63 -0.53 -14.47
N ALA A 97 -0.96 0.59 -14.75
CA ALA A 97 -1.59 1.78 -15.36
C ALA A 97 -2.19 1.46 -16.73
N VAL A 98 -1.46 0.73 -17.59
CA VAL A 98 -1.95 0.32 -18.93
C VAL A 98 -3.16 -0.61 -18.81
N ALA A 99 -3.13 -1.54 -17.87
CA ALA A 99 -4.25 -2.44 -17.62
C ALA A 99 -5.48 -1.69 -17.08
N GLN A 100 -5.27 -0.71 -16.19
CA GLN A 100 -6.33 0.14 -15.64
C GLN A 100 -6.99 0.99 -16.72
N GLU A 101 -6.21 1.65 -17.58
CA GLU A 101 -6.73 2.40 -18.73
C GLU A 101 -7.55 1.51 -19.68
N ALA A 102 -7.09 0.28 -19.94
CA ALA A 102 -7.80 -0.65 -20.82
C ALA A 102 -9.15 -1.09 -20.23
N VAL A 103 -9.27 -1.24 -18.93
CA VAL A 103 -10.48 -1.77 -18.27
C VAL A 103 -11.40 -0.66 -17.77
N PHE A 104 -10.85 0.39 -17.14
CA PHE A 104 -11.61 1.49 -16.55
C PHE A 104 -11.66 2.76 -17.40
N GLY A 105 -10.79 2.88 -18.42
CA GLY A 105 -10.61 4.12 -19.19
C GLY A 105 -9.84 5.21 -18.43
N VAL A 106 -9.34 4.92 -17.24
CA VAL A 106 -8.61 5.87 -16.37
C VAL A 106 -7.66 5.09 -15.47
N THR A 107 -6.52 5.69 -15.09
CA THR A 107 -5.64 5.08 -14.08
C THR A 107 -6.20 5.27 -12.66
N ALA A 108 -5.85 4.37 -11.74
CA ALA A 108 -6.23 4.54 -10.33
C ALA A 108 -5.64 5.83 -9.73
N HIS A 109 -4.44 6.23 -10.17
CA HIS A 109 -3.81 7.48 -9.75
C HIS A 109 -4.62 8.71 -10.19
N ASP A 110 -4.98 8.80 -11.48
CA ASP A 110 -5.76 9.94 -11.98
C ASP A 110 -7.14 10.02 -11.32
N LEU A 111 -7.79 8.87 -11.12
CA LEU A 111 -9.04 8.79 -10.38
C LEU A 111 -8.87 9.26 -8.93
N GLN A 112 -7.79 8.84 -8.26
CA GLN A 112 -7.47 9.26 -6.88
C GLN A 112 -7.31 10.78 -6.78
N ILE A 113 -6.59 11.40 -7.71
CA ILE A 113 -6.39 12.85 -7.73
C ILE A 113 -7.71 13.58 -8.07
N ALA A 114 -8.50 13.04 -9.00
CA ALA A 114 -9.82 13.61 -9.30
C ALA A 114 -10.75 13.58 -8.08
N LEU A 115 -10.79 12.47 -7.33
CA LEU A 115 -11.56 12.32 -6.10
C LEU A 115 -11.06 13.26 -5.00
N ALA A 116 -9.74 13.37 -4.79
CA ALA A 116 -9.15 14.27 -3.82
C ALA A 116 -9.57 15.72 -4.06
N ARG A 117 -9.59 16.14 -5.33
CA ARG A 117 -10.05 17.49 -5.74
C ARG A 117 -11.57 17.66 -5.55
N ALA A 118 -12.36 16.67 -5.97
CA ALA A 118 -13.82 16.71 -5.83
C ALA A 118 -14.27 16.79 -4.37
N TRP A 119 -13.58 16.08 -3.48
CA TRP A 119 -13.83 16.10 -2.02
C TRP A 119 -13.15 17.28 -1.32
N ARG A 120 -12.45 18.13 -2.05
CA ARG A 120 -11.74 19.30 -1.51
C ARG A 120 -10.79 18.93 -0.37
N LEU A 121 -10.06 17.84 -0.55
CA LEU A 121 -9.04 17.47 0.43
C LEU A 121 -7.98 18.60 0.55
N PRO A 122 -7.37 18.79 1.73
CA PRO A 122 -6.32 19.76 1.91
C PRO A 122 -5.20 19.59 0.87
N ARG A 123 -4.66 20.73 0.39
CA ARG A 123 -3.63 20.72 -0.67
C ARG A 123 -2.44 19.84 -0.30
N LEU A 124 -1.97 19.92 0.95
CA LEU A 124 -0.84 19.13 1.42
C LEU A 124 -1.14 17.62 1.33
N LEU A 125 -2.34 17.20 1.74
CA LEU A 125 -2.78 15.80 1.64
C LEU A 125 -2.80 15.34 0.18
N THR A 126 -3.34 16.16 -0.71
CA THR A 126 -3.37 15.87 -2.15
C THR A 126 -1.96 15.75 -2.74
N GLN A 127 -1.01 16.62 -2.33
CA GLN A 127 0.39 16.54 -2.76
C GLN A 127 1.08 15.26 -2.28
N MET A 128 0.83 14.83 -1.04
CA MET A 128 1.37 13.59 -0.50
C MET A 128 0.83 12.35 -1.25
N ILE A 129 -0.46 12.37 -1.61
CA ILE A 129 -1.09 11.29 -2.38
C ILE A 129 -0.59 11.29 -3.84
N ASP A 130 -0.42 12.47 -4.44
CA ASP A 130 0.10 12.62 -5.82
C ASP A 130 1.52 12.09 -5.96
N GLY A 131 2.35 12.28 -4.94
CA GLY A 131 3.69 11.69 -4.87
C GLY A 131 4.72 12.29 -5.83
N THR A 132 4.41 13.39 -6.53
CA THR A 132 5.30 13.99 -7.53
C THR A 132 6.42 14.83 -6.93
N GLU A 133 6.17 15.48 -5.80
CA GLU A 133 7.14 16.35 -5.10
C GLU A 133 8.08 15.55 -4.16
N ARG A 134 8.87 14.62 -4.70
CA ARG A 134 9.74 13.73 -3.90
C ARG A 134 10.83 14.45 -3.08
N GLY A 135 11.12 15.72 -3.35
CA GLY A 135 11.97 16.56 -2.50
C GLY A 135 11.35 16.89 -1.14
N ASN A 136 10.02 16.78 -1.01
CA ASN A 136 9.33 17.01 0.25
C ASN A 136 9.40 15.74 1.14
N PRO A 137 9.92 15.82 2.38
CA PRO A 137 10.05 14.68 3.28
C PRO A 137 8.72 13.98 3.58
N ARG A 138 7.60 14.71 3.64
CA ARG A 138 6.27 14.13 3.86
C ARG A 138 5.83 13.29 2.67
N VAL A 139 6.02 13.82 1.45
CA VAL A 139 5.72 13.10 0.21
C VAL A 139 6.57 11.83 0.11
N ARG A 140 7.89 11.95 0.35
CA ARG A 140 8.80 10.79 0.35
C ARG A 140 8.37 9.71 1.33
N ASN A 141 8.01 10.09 2.56
CA ASN A 141 7.55 9.16 3.59
C ASN A 141 6.33 8.35 3.09
N VAL A 142 5.32 9.02 2.55
CA VAL A 142 4.10 8.37 2.04
C VAL A 142 4.43 7.48 0.83
N VAL A 143 5.20 7.97 -0.15
CA VAL A 143 5.56 7.21 -1.35
C VAL A 143 6.35 5.95 -1.01
N CYS A 144 7.38 6.04 -0.15
CA CYS A 144 8.14 4.87 0.27
C CYS A 144 7.24 3.84 1.00
N ALA A 145 6.36 4.31 1.90
CA ALA A 145 5.46 3.42 2.63
C ALA A 145 4.45 2.72 1.72
N THR A 146 3.90 3.42 0.73
CA THR A 146 2.93 2.85 -0.21
C THR A 146 3.59 1.91 -1.23
N ASN A 147 4.79 2.24 -1.70
CA ASN A 147 5.57 1.35 -2.58
C ASN A 147 5.92 0.06 -1.86
N LEU A 148 6.50 0.14 -0.67
CA LEU A 148 6.84 -1.04 0.13
C LEU A 148 5.60 -1.91 0.40
N ALA A 149 4.45 -1.30 0.75
CA ALA A 149 3.22 -2.04 1.01
C ALA A 149 2.71 -2.77 -0.23
N ARG A 150 2.88 -2.18 -1.41
CA ARG A 150 2.49 -2.76 -2.69
C ARG A 150 3.41 -3.90 -3.12
N HIS A 151 4.72 -3.67 -3.11
CA HIS A 151 5.69 -4.65 -3.58
C HIS A 151 5.82 -5.84 -2.62
N SER A 152 5.65 -5.63 -1.31
CA SER A 152 5.64 -6.71 -0.32
C SER A 152 4.28 -7.39 -0.12
N ALA A 153 3.23 -7.03 -0.89
CA ALA A 153 1.88 -7.57 -0.71
C ALA A 153 1.80 -9.10 -0.90
N ASN A 154 2.63 -9.66 -1.78
CA ASN A 154 2.68 -11.09 -2.09
C ASN A 154 3.96 -11.78 -1.56
N GLY A 155 4.65 -11.17 -0.63
CA GLY A 155 5.91 -11.66 -0.07
C GLY A 155 7.08 -10.71 -0.32
N TRP A 156 8.29 -11.18 -0.02
CA TRP A 156 9.50 -10.37 -0.02
C TRP A 156 10.44 -10.63 -1.23
N ASN A 157 9.89 -11.18 -2.32
CA ASN A 157 10.65 -11.56 -3.52
C ASN A 157 10.35 -10.68 -4.74
N ASP A 158 9.63 -9.56 -4.57
CA ASP A 158 9.36 -8.64 -5.67
C ASP A 158 10.65 -7.95 -6.13
N PRO A 159 10.94 -7.89 -7.45
CA PRO A 159 12.16 -7.27 -7.99
C PRO A 159 12.33 -5.79 -7.65
N ALA A 160 11.28 -5.07 -7.28
CA ALA A 160 11.33 -3.66 -6.90
C ALA A 160 11.74 -3.43 -5.43
N LEU A 161 11.69 -4.46 -4.59
CA LEU A 161 12.00 -4.32 -3.16
C LEU A 161 13.42 -3.82 -2.84
N PRO A 162 14.48 -4.23 -3.56
CA PRO A 162 15.83 -3.68 -3.32
C PRO A 162 15.88 -2.15 -3.48
N ASP A 163 15.18 -1.60 -4.47
CA ASP A 163 15.11 -0.16 -4.69
C ASP A 163 14.30 0.52 -3.58
N ASP A 164 13.18 -0.09 -3.16
CA ASP A 164 12.40 0.40 -2.00
C ASP A 164 13.25 0.44 -0.73
N TYR A 165 14.06 -0.61 -0.46
CA TYR A 165 14.94 -0.64 0.73
C TYR A 165 15.97 0.48 0.68
N ALA A 166 16.56 0.76 -0.49
CA ALA A 166 17.53 1.83 -0.66
C ALA A 166 16.87 3.22 -0.45
N GLU A 167 15.69 3.46 -1.04
CA GLU A 167 14.95 4.72 -0.84
C GLU A 167 14.55 4.94 0.63
N ILE A 168 14.13 3.88 1.34
CA ILE A 168 13.76 3.94 2.75
C ILE A 168 15.00 4.15 3.63
N ALA A 169 16.11 3.49 3.33
CA ALA A 169 17.39 3.65 4.03
C ALA A 169 17.86 5.11 3.96
N GLU A 170 17.79 5.72 2.78
CA GLU A 170 18.10 7.15 2.59
C GLU A 170 17.12 8.04 3.36
N LEU A 171 15.80 7.74 3.31
CA LEU A 171 14.77 8.48 4.03
C LEU A 171 15.01 8.48 5.55
N LEU A 172 15.43 7.32 6.10
CA LEU A 172 15.61 7.11 7.54
C LEU A 172 17.04 7.40 8.02
N HIS A 173 17.98 7.69 7.11
CA HIS A 173 19.42 7.82 7.39
C HIS A 173 20.00 6.56 8.07
N LEU A 174 19.61 5.39 7.59
CA LEU A 174 20.05 4.09 8.07
C LEU A 174 20.82 3.34 6.96
N SER A 175 21.54 2.26 7.34
CA SER A 175 22.00 1.28 6.35
C SER A 175 20.81 0.46 5.80
N VAL A 176 21.00 -0.14 4.63
CA VAL A 176 19.97 -1.02 4.02
C VAL A 176 19.64 -2.19 4.96
N ASP A 177 20.66 -2.82 5.58
CA ASP A 177 20.46 -3.95 6.50
C ASP A 177 19.67 -3.54 7.76
N ALA A 178 19.98 -2.38 8.35
CA ALA A 178 19.23 -1.83 9.47
C ALA A 178 17.77 -1.50 9.08
N THR A 179 17.58 -1.02 7.86
CA THR A 179 16.26 -0.75 7.29
C THR A 179 15.47 -2.05 7.12
N MET A 180 16.04 -3.06 6.49
CA MET A 180 15.41 -4.38 6.31
C MET A 180 15.00 -5.00 7.65
N THR A 181 15.88 -4.95 8.64
CA THR A 181 15.58 -5.41 10.01
C THR A 181 14.39 -4.64 10.60
N ARG A 182 14.39 -3.32 10.47
CA ARG A 182 13.35 -2.43 11.02
C ARG A 182 11.97 -2.66 10.40
N ILE A 183 11.91 -2.91 9.09
CA ILE A 183 10.65 -3.19 8.38
C ILE A 183 10.20 -4.65 8.53
N GLY A 184 11.02 -5.51 9.13
CA GLY A 184 10.70 -6.91 9.41
C GLY A 184 10.84 -7.83 8.19
N VAL A 185 11.81 -7.57 7.31
CA VAL A 185 12.15 -8.50 6.23
C VAL A 185 12.66 -9.80 6.86
N PRO A 186 12.11 -10.98 6.51
CA PRO A 186 12.61 -12.24 7.02
C PRO A 186 14.09 -12.43 6.61
N VAL A 187 14.94 -12.70 7.58
CA VAL A 187 16.31 -13.16 7.28
C VAL A 187 16.18 -14.57 6.72
N PRO A 188 16.76 -14.89 5.56
CA PRO A 188 16.83 -16.27 5.09
C PRO A 188 17.48 -17.12 6.20
N ASP A 189 16.84 -18.20 6.60
CA ASP A 189 17.44 -19.14 7.55
C ASP A 189 18.83 -19.49 7.05
N ALA A 190 19.84 -19.30 7.90
CA ALA A 190 21.19 -19.77 7.59
C ALA A 190 21.11 -21.25 7.21
N PRO A 191 21.79 -21.70 6.13
CA PRO A 191 21.74 -23.10 5.75
C PRO A 191 22.13 -23.93 6.98
N THR A 192 21.18 -24.79 7.40
CA THR A 192 21.42 -25.72 8.49
C THR A 192 22.66 -26.54 8.10
N GLU A 193 23.79 -26.29 8.75
CA GLU A 193 24.98 -27.11 8.56
C GLU A 193 24.57 -28.56 8.80
N LEU A 194 24.65 -29.38 7.76
CA LEU A 194 24.46 -30.83 7.88
C LEU A 194 25.46 -31.34 8.93
N PRO A 195 25.02 -32.12 9.90
CA PRO A 195 25.93 -32.72 10.88
C PRO A 195 27.03 -33.49 10.12
N PRO A 196 28.29 -33.40 10.58
CA PRO A 196 29.37 -34.09 9.91
C PRO A 196 29.05 -35.58 9.82
N SER A 197 29.22 -36.16 8.62
CA SER A 197 29.02 -37.58 8.38
C SER A 197 29.88 -38.37 9.33
N PRO A 198 29.39 -39.45 9.95
CA PRO A 198 30.16 -40.27 10.84
C PRO A 198 31.37 -40.87 10.05
N THR A 199 32.56 -40.55 10.49
CA THR A 199 33.80 -41.14 9.98
C THR A 199 33.75 -42.66 10.20
N GLN A 200 33.66 -43.40 9.13
CA GLN A 200 33.84 -44.85 9.20
C GLN A 200 35.28 -45.13 9.57
N SER A 201 35.48 -45.59 10.81
CA SER A 201 36.76 -46.16 11.26
C SER A 201 36.84 -47.60 10.72
N LEU A 202 37.86 -47.85 9.91
CA LEU A 202 38.32 -49.21 9.53
C LEU A 202 39.08 -49.84 10.67
#